data_7a1b7af2daa69db3fb12331e5cdf6d45
#
_entry.id   7a1b7af2daa69db3fb12331e5cdf6d45
#
_cell.length_a   1.000
_cell.length_b   1.000
_cell.length_c   1.000
_cell.angle_alpha   90.00
_cell.angle_beta   90.00
_cell.angle_gamma   90.00
#
_symmetry.space_group_name_H-M   'P 1'
#
loop_
_entity.id
_entity.type
_entity.pdbx_description
1 polymer ?
#
loop_
_entity_poly.entity_id
_entity_poly.type
_entity_poly.pdbx_seq_one_letter_code
_entity_poly.pdbx_strand_id
1 'polypeptide(L)'
;MIRRTGRRIGRIIPHVNIISASSFLSCRLVAAGSALGLLLLAQNAQAQARLDAQYEASLAGIPVGKGTWAVEIGDDQYGASAQGGTAGLLKSFSQGAGTGAVQGRVVNGALVGQSYQASTTTGKKSEQIHINLQNGNVKDFAIEPTPPVDPDRIPVTDAHKRGVLDPMTASLVRVPGNGELLAPDSCRGAAPVFDGRMRYELKLDYKRMENVKADKGYRGPALVCAIYFTPVAGYIPDRPVIKYLAQARNMEIFFVPIAGTRVLVPFKMVIPTPLGTAMLEATSFITQATPHVAKTQ
;
A
#
# COMPACT_ATOMS: atom_id res chain seq x y z
N MET A 1 43.69 2.93 -59.69
CA MET A 1 43.22 3.73 -60.83
C MET A 1 42.41 4.88 -60.23
N ILE A 2 42.97 6.09 -60.03
CA ILE A 2 43.04 7.20 -60.99
C ILE A 2 41.61 7.66 -61.35
N ARG A 3 41.12 8.89 -61.05
CA ARG A 3 41.58 10.31 -61.04
C ARG A 3 40.50 11.13 -60.35
N ARG A 4 40.69 12.05 -59.46
CA ARG A 4 41.10 13.48 -59.58
C ARG A 4 40.37 14.28 -60.67
N THR A 5 39.68 15.32 -60.26
CA THR A 5 39.88 16.79 -60.55
C THR A 5 38.57 17.49 -60.10
N GLY A 6 38.52 18.62 -59.46
CA GLY A 6 39.37 19.75 -59.28
C GLY A 6 38.69 21.07 -59.65
N ARG A 7 38.73 22.07 -58.74
CA ARG A 7 38.74 23.55 -58.97
C ARG A 7 37.45 24.19 -59.52
N ARG A 8 37.06 25.42 -59.18
CA ARG A 8 37.63 26.69 -58.67
C ARG A 8 36.50 27.60 -58.24
N ILE A 9 36.56 28.31 -57.15
CA ILE A 9 36.89 29.73 -56.88
C ILE A 9 36.14 30.76 -57.75
N GLY A 10 35.41 31.64 -57.06
CA GLY A 10 34.90 32.90 -57.60
C GLY A 10 34.46 33.83 -56.45
N ARG A 11 35.38 34.63 -55.97
CA ARG A 11 35.20 35.80 -55.15
C ARG A 11 34.77 36.99 -56.02
N ILE A 12 33.81 37.82 -55.63
CA ILE A 12 33.79 39.26 -55.91
C ILE A 12 32.93 39.98 -54.88
N ILE A 13 33.52 40.94 -54.20
CA ILE A 13 33.01 42.09 -53.47
C ILE A 13 33.39 43.28 -54.39
N PRO A 14 32.85 44.51 -54.33
CA PRO A 14 32.06 45.26 -53.38
C PRO A 14 30.97 46.16 -54.02
N HIS A 15 30.18 46.87 -53.24
CA HIS A 15 30.11 48.32 -53.27
C HIS A 15 29.26 48.89 -52.13
N VAL A 16 29.91 49.79 -51.43
CA VAL A 16 29.38 50.73 -50.43
C VAL A 16 28.59 51.81 -51.15
N ASN A 17 27.45 52.24 -50.56
CA ASN A 17 27.03 53.61 -50.64
C ASN A 17 26.27 54.04 -49.39
N ILE A 18 26.88 55.00 -48.74
CA ILE A 18 26.40 55.82 -47.64
C ILE A 18 25.61 57.01 -48.24
N ILE A 19 24.49 57.37 -47.66
CA ILE A 19 23.94 58.76 -47.51
C ILE A 19 22.58 58.61 -46.80
N SER A 20 22.51 59.09 -45.67
CA SER A 20 22.14 60.40 -45.07
C SER A 20 20.80 60.36 -44.29
N ALA A 21 20.94 60.82 -43.11
CA ALA A 21 19.97 61.09 -42.07
C ALA A 21 18.72 61.85 -42.52
N SER A 22 17.59 61.55 -41.86
CA SER A 22 16.78 62.55 -41.21
C SER A 22 15.72 61.93 -40.27
N SER A 23 15.76 62.45 -39.10
CA SER A 23 14.84 62.43 -37.99
C SER A 23 13.37 62.28 -38.36
N PHE A 24 12.61 61.45 -37.64
CA PHE A 24 11.37 61.84 -37.00
C PHE A 24 11.01 60.99 -35.82
N LEU A 25 10.64 61.61 -34.82
CA LEU A 25 10.27 61.37 -33.46
C LEU A 25 9.02 60.49 -33.36
N SER A 26 8.94 59.73 -32.28
CA SER A 26 7.73 59.29 -31.59
C SER A 26 7.03 57.99 -32.08
N CYS A 27 7.23 56.90 -31.40
CA CYS A 27 6.21 56.37 -30.48
C CYS A 27 6.75 55.11 -29.79
N ARG A 28 7.13 55.26 -28.55
CA ARG A 28 7.48 54.11 -27.69
C ARG A 28 6.17 53.40 -27.35
N LEU A 29 5.90 52.27 -27.95
CA LEU A 29 5.00 51.26 -27.41
C LEU A 29 5.87 50.12 -26.89
N VAL A 30 6.01 50.17 -25.58
CA VAL A 30 6.59 49.09 -24.79
C VAL A 30 5.60 47.92 -24.82
N ALA A 31 5.82 46.99 -25.70
CA ALA A 31 5.21 45.65 -25.57
C ALA A 31 5.98 44.87 -24.51
N ALA A 32 5.63 45.09 -23.25
CA ALA A 32 6.03 44.23 -22.17
C ALA A 32 5.30 42.90 -22.37
N GLY A 33 5.95 41.96 -23.05
CA GLY A 33 5.53 40.57 -23.15
C GLY A 33 5.56 39.96 -21.78
N SER A 34 4.41 39.92 -21.11
CA SER A 34 4.18 39.13 -19.89
C SER A 34 4.27 37.66 -20.25
N ALA A 35 5.47 37.13 -20.21
CA ALA A 35 5.69 35.68 -20.08
C ALA A 35 5.23 35.27 -18.67
N LEU A 36 3.90 35.18 -18.51
CA LEU A 36 3.30 34.58 -17.33
C LEU A 36 3.55 33.08 -17.42
N GLY A 37 4.72 32.68 -16.91
CA GLY A 37 5.04 31.29 -16.68
C GLY A 37 3.98 30.69 -15.77
N LEU A 38 3.10 29.84 -16.31
CA LEU A 38 2.30 28.92 -15.54
C LEU A 38 3.29 27.97 -14.82
N LEU A 39 3.75 28.37 -13.65
CA LEU A 39 4.24 27.44 -12.63
C LEU A 39 3.03 26.58 -12.26
N LEU A 40 2.90 25.44 -12.91
CA LEU A 40 2.12 24.32 -12.42
C LEU A 40 2.75 23.94 -11.08
N LEU A 41 2.27 24.56 -10.01
CA LEU A 41 2.48 24.07 -8.65
C LEU A 41 1.87 22.69 -8.64
N ALA A 42 2.70 21.65 -8.82
CA ALA A 42 2.35 20.31 -8.45
C ALA A 42 1.99 20.39 -6.96
N GLN A 43 0.71 20.46 -6.65
CA GLN A 43 0.20 20.32 -5.30
C GLN A 43 0.54 18.88 -4.92
N ASN A 44 1.66 18.72 -4.21
CA ASN A 44 1.91 17.50 -3.48
C ASN A 44 0.71 17.32 -2.56
N ALA A 45 -0.16 16.36 -2.85
CA ALA A 45 -1.23 15.97 -1.95
C ALA A 45 -0.54 15.53 -0.65
N GLN A 46 -0.56 16.40 0.34
CA GLN A 46 0.11 16.17 1.61
C GLN A 46 -0.75 15.17 2.35
N ALA A 47 -0.19 14.00 2.67
CA ALA A 47 -0.91 13.00 3.46
C ALA A 47 -1.37 13.65 4.76
N GLN A 48 -2.68 13.53 5.09
CA GLN A 48 -3.23 14.03 6.35
C GLN A 48 -2.75 13.21 7.53
N ALA A 49 -2.40 11.96 7.31
CA ALA A 49 -1.87 11.08 8.33
C ALA A 49 -0.89 10.09 7.73
N ARG A 50 0.11 9.78 8.53
CA ARG A 50 1.15 8.81 8.18
C ARG A 50 1.41 7.85 9.33
N LEU A 51 1.64 6.59 9.00
CA LEU A 51 2.18 5.56 9.86
C LEU A 51 3.51 5.06 9.29
N ASP A 52 4.54 4.98 10.14
CA ASP A 52 5.76 4.25 9.91
C ASP A 52 5.93 3.22 11.03
N ALA A 53 5.83 1.93 10.71
CA ALA A 53 5.91 0.84 11.67
C ALA A 53 6.98 -0.19 11.33
N GLN A 54 7.61 -0.76 12.35
CA GLN A 54 8.50 -1.91 12.25
C GLN A 54 7.94 -3.04 13.10
N TYR A 55 8.03 -4.26 12.58
CA TYR A 55 7.48 -5.45 13.21
C TYR A 55 8.54 -6.53 13.37
N GLU A 56 8.38 -7.31 14.41
CA GLU A 56 9.08 -8.58 14.58
C GLU A 56 8.06 -9.73 14.58
N ALA A 57 8.35 -10.77 13.82
CA ALA A 57 7.62 -12.01 13.83
C ALA A 57 8.37 -13.04 14.66
N SER A 58 7.66 -13.74 15.54
CA SER A 58 8.19 -14.84 16.35
C SER A 58 7.31 -16.08 16.27
N LEU A 59 7.93 -17.25 16.52
CA LEU A 59 7.24 -18.52 16.68
C LEU A 59 7.76 -19.18 17.97
N ALA A 60 6.85 -19.53 18.87
CA ALA A 60 7.19 -20.06 20.19
C ALA A 60 8.24 -19.18 20.96
N GLY A 61 8.15 -17.86 20.80
CA GLY A 61 9.09 -16.90 21.40
C GLY A 61 10.41 -16.72 20.66
N ILE A 62 10.66 -17.46 19.59
CA ILE A 62 11.90 -17.36 18.80
C ILE A 62 11.66 -16.37 17.65
N PRO A 63 12.45 -15.29 17.49
CA PRO A 63 12.36 -14.39 16.36
C PRO A 63 12.63 -15.11 15.03
N VAL A 64 11.68 -15.02 14.08
CA VAL A 64 11.74 -15.68 12.78
C VAL A 64 11.69 -14.72 11.61
N GLY A 65 11.27 -13.48 11.81
CA GLY A 65 11.13 -12.50 10.75
C GLY A 65 11.11 -11.07 11.25
N LYS A 66 11.37 -10.14 10.34
CA LYS A 66 11.21 -8.69 10.55
C LYS A 66 10.59 -8.05 9.32
N GLY A 67 9.85 -6.97 9.55
CA GLY A 67 9.25 -6.23 8.45
C GLY A 67 8.98 -4.78 8.80
N THR A 68 8.59 -4.02 7.80
CA THR A 68 8.16 -2.63 7.91
C THR A 68 6.81 -2.45 7.24
N TRP A 69 6.04 -1.50 7.72
CA TRP A 69 4.80 -1.10 7.12
C TRP A 69 4.66 0.42 7.17
N ALA A 70 4.44 1.05 6.01
CA ALA A 70 4.14 2.45 5.88
C ALA A 70 2.73 2.63 5.34
N VAL A 71 1.98 3.57 5.89
CA VAL A 71 0.63 3.94 5.43
C VAL A 71 0.55 5.45 5.35
N GLU A 72 0.00 5.95 4.25
CA GLU A 72 -0.28 7.36 4.04
C GLU A 72 -1.76 7.52 3.67
N ILE A 73 -2.46 8.40 4.37
CA ILE A 73 -3.88 8.66 4.15
C ILE A 73 -4.05 10.15 3.90
N GLY A 74 -4.53 10.50 2.71
CA GLY A 74 -4.89 11.85 2.31
C GLY A 74 -6.41 12.07 2.33
N ASP A 75 -6.84 13.19 1.74
CA ASP A 75 -8.26 13.55 1.65
C ASP A 75 -9.05 12.62 0.72
N ASP A 76 -8.46 12.28 -0.43
CA ASP A 76 -9.10 11.58 -1.53
C ASP A 76 -8.38 10.29 -1.95
N GLN A 77 -7.18 10.06 -1.43
CA GLN A 77 -6.35 8.90 -1.76
C GLN A 77 -5.60 8.37 -0.54
N TYR A 78 -5.26 7.09 -0.59
CA TYR A 78 -4.37 6.46 0.38
C TYR A 78 -3.40 5.52 -0.32
N GLY A 79 -2.29 5.27 0.35
CA GLY A 79 -1.33 4.26 -0.05
C GLY A 79 -0.79 3.53 1.15
N ALA A 80 -0.44 2.27 0.96
CA ALA A 80 0.29 1.52 1.96
C ALA A 80 1.34 0.63 1.29
N SER A 81 2.46 0.44 1.97
CA SER A 81 3.54 -0.44 1.51
C SER A 81 4.12 -1.22 2.69
N ALA A 82 4.44 -2.47 2.45
CA ALA A 82 5.05 -3.35 3.43
C ALA A 82 6.20 -4.13 2.81
N GLN A 83 7.20 -4.43 3.62
CA GLN A 83 8.25 -5.36 3.25
C GLN A 83 8.69 -6.15 4.47
N GLY A 84 9.14 -7.37 4.25
CA GLY A 84 9.61 -8.22 5.34
C GLY A 84 10.40 -9.40 4.83
N GLY A 85 11.04 -10.09 5.77
CA GLY A 85 11.81 -11.27 5.45
C GLY A 85 12.20 -12.06 6.70
N THR A 86 12.74 -13.24 6.47
CA THR A 86 13.27 -14.09 7.54
C THR A 86 14.40 -13.41 8.29
N ALA A 87 14.42 -13.56 9.60
CA ALA A 87 15.44 -13.01 10.49
C ALA A 87 15.90 -14.04 11.53
N GLY A 88 16.89 -13.67 12.33
CA GLY A 88 17.43 -14.53 13.39
C GLY A 88 18.01 -15.82 12.84
N LEU A 89 17.91 -16.88 13.63
CA LEU A 89 18.45 -18.21 13.29
C LEU A 89 17.81 -18.78 12.01
N LEU A 90 16.55 -18.48 11.74
CA LEU A 90 15.82 -18.98 10.58
C LEU A 90 16.45 -18.53 9.26
N LYS A 91 17.07 -17.34 9.22
CA LYS A 91 17.74 -16.80 8.02
C LYS A 91 18.85 -17.74 7.49
N SER A 92 19.48 -18.52 8.37
CA SER A 92 20.54 -19.46 7.99
C SER A 92 20.01 -20.71 7.28
N PHE A 93 18.73 -21.05 7.49
CA PHE A 93 18.12 -22.28 6.95
C PHE A 93 17.08 -21.99 5.86
N SER A 94 16.44 -20.83 5.92
CA SER A 94 15.40 -20.43 4.97
C SER A 94 15.50 -18.95 4.69
N GLN A 95 15.75 -18.59 3.43
CA GLN A 95 15.74 -17.21 2.99
C GLN A 95 14.38 -16.94 2.35
N GLY A 96 13.59 -16.11 3.02
CA GLY A 96 12.31 -15.64 2.52
C GLY A 96 12.23 -14.12 2.62
N ALA A 97 11.68 -13.49 1.61
CA ALA A 97 11.39 -12.05 1.60
C ALA A 97 10.05 -11.81 0.90
N GLY A 98 9.38 -10.73 1.27
CA GLY A 98 8.15 -10.32 0.63
C GLY A 98 7.99 -8.81 0.66
N THR A 99 7.29 -8.30 -0.32
CA THR A 99 6.82 -6.92 -0.40
C THR A 99 5.34 -6.89 -0.73
N GLY A 100 4.67 -5.83 -0.33
CA GLY A 100 3.29 -5.57 -0.71
C GLY A 100 3.08 -4.07 -0.83
N ALA A 101 2.21 -3.67 -1.73
CA ALA A 101 1.78 -2.28 -1.86
C ALA A 101 0.33 -2.21 -2.31
N VAL A 102 -0.38 -1.19 -1.83
CA VAL A 102 -1.72 -0.84 -2.27
C VAL A 102 -1.80 0.65 -2.51
N GLN A 103 -2.56 1.02 -3.50
CA GLN A 103 -3.03 2.38 -3.75
C GLN A 103 -4.54 2.35 -3.90
N GLY A 104 -5.21 3.37 -3.40
CA GLY A 104 -6.64 3.48 -3.47
C GLY A 104 -7.14 4.89 -3.17
N ARG A 105 -8.47 5.02 -3.16
CA ARG A 105 -9.16 6.29 -2.90
C ARG A 105 -9.82 6.28 -1.53
N VAL A 106 -9.95 7.47 -0.99
CA VAL A 106 -10.80 7.74 0.18
C VAL A 106 -12.13 8.28 -0.33
N VAL A 107 -13.19 7.50 -0.16
CA VAL A 107 -14.54 7.86 -0.62
C VAL A 107 -15.48 7.87 0.58
N ASN A 108 -15.99 9.03 0.94
CA ASN A 108 -16.81 9.21 2.16
C ASN A 108 -16.13 8.63 3.42
N GLY A 109 -14.80 8.79 3.48
CA GLY A 109 -13.97 8.28 4.55
C GLY A 109 -13.68 6.77 4.47
N ALA A 110 -14.26 6.02 3.55
CA ALA A 110 -13.93 4.61 3.32
C ALA A 110 -12.69 4.46 2.43
N LEU A 111 -11.86 3.48 2.74
CA LEU A 111 -10.69 3.13 1.94
C LEU A 111 -11.12 2.16 0.84
N VAL A 112 -10.99 2.58 -0.41
CA VAL A 112 -11.37 1.80 -1.60
C VAL A 112 -10.12 1.49 -2.42
N GLY A 113 -9.64 0.25 -2.35
CA GLY A 113 -8.46 -0.21 -3.08
C GLY A 113 -8.67 -0.12 -4.59
N GLN A 114 -7.65 0.28 -5.31
CA GLN A 114 -7.63 0.34 -6.77
C GLN A 114 -6.56 -0.57 -7.38
N SER A 115 -5.39 -0.65 -6.76
CA SER A 115 -4.28 -1.45 -7.21
C SER A 115 -3.57 -2.08 -6.02
N TYR A 116 -3.40 -3.39 -6.06
CA TYR A 116 -2.64 -4.16 -5.08
C TYR A 116 -1.55 -4.95 -5.78
N GLN A 117 -0.36 -4.96 -5.19
CA GLN A 117 0.79 -5.72 -5.67
C GLN A 117 1.44 -6.43 -4.50
N ALA A 118 1.84 -7.66 -4.72
CA ALA A 118 2.66 -8.40 -3.75
C ALA A 118 3.75 -9.18 -4.48
N SER A 119 4.90 -9.30 -3.84
CA SER A 119 5.99 -10.15 -4.30
C SER A 119 6.51 -10.97 -3.15
N THR A 120 6.74 -12.24 -3.38
CA THR A 120 7.36 -13.15 -2.41
C THR A 120 8.50 -13.90 -3.05
N THR A 121 9.58 -14.08 -2.29
CA THR A 121 10.73 -14.91 -2.69
C THR A 121 11.01 -15.89 -1.57
N THR A 122 11.13 -17.17 -1.90
CA THR A 122 11.51 -18.23 -0.95
C THR A 122 12.56 -19.11 -1.61
N GLY A 123 13.79 -19.02 -1.14
CA GLY A 123 14.93 -19.64 -1.79
C GLY A 123 15.11 -19.11 -3.23
N LYS A 124 14.96 -19.99 -4.22
CA LYS A 124 15.06 -19.64 -5.66
C LYS A 124 13.72 -19.39 -6.33
N LYS A 125 12.61 -19.49 -5.60
CA LYS A 125 11.26 -19.31 -6.13
C LYS A 125 10.80 -17.90 -5.82
N SER A 126 10.32 -17.20 -6.84
CA SER A 126 9.67 -15.90 -6.72
C SER A 126 8.26 -15.99 -7.26
N GLU A 127 7.37 -15.23 -6.65
CA GLU A 127 6.00 -15.06 -7.12
C GLU A 127 5.61 -13.61 -7.02
N GLN A 128 4.90 -13.11 -8.00
CA GLN A 128 4.32 -11.76 -8.01
C GLN A 128 2.81 -11.88 -8.21
N ILE A 129 2.07 -11.02 -7.50
CA ILE A 129 0.63 -10.92 -7.60
C ILE A 129 0.28 -9.47 -7.90
N HIS A 130 -0.58 -9.26 -8.88
CA HIS A 130 -1.14 -7.96 -9.22
C HIS A 130 -2.66 -8.09 -9.23
N ILE A 131 -3.36 -7.15 -8.60
CA ILE A 131 -4.83 -7.08 -8.60
C ILE A 131 -5.22 -5.64 -8.86
N ASN A 132 -6.01 -5.41 -9.91
CA ASN A 132 -6.68 -4.15 -10.16
C ASN A 132 -8.14 -4.26 -9.73
N LEU A 133 -8.60 -3.29 -8.92
CA LEU A 133 -9.97 -3.23 -8.42
C LEU A 133 -10.67 -1.96 -8.91
N GLN A 134 -11.98 -2.08 -9.08
CA GLN A 134 -12.86 -0.96 -9.33
C GLN A 134 -14.12 -1.08 -8.46
N ASN A 135 -14.30 -0.13 -7.55
CA ASN A 135 -15.46 -0.10 -6.64
C ASN A 135 -15.67 -1.44 -5.89
N GLY A 136 -14.58 -2.01 -5.34
CA GLY A 136 -14.63 -3.27 -4.61
C GLY A 136 -14.79 -4.53 -5.49
N ASN A 137 -14.66 -4.42 -6.80
CA ASN A 137 -14.69 -5.57 -7.71
C ASN A 137 -13.33 -5.72 -8.38
N VAL A 138 -12.83 -6.94 -8.48
CA VAL A 138 -11.63 -7.25 -9.23
C VAL A 138 -11.92 -7.06 -10.71
N LYS A 139 -11.21 -6.14 -11.34
CA LYS A 139 -11.26 -5.89 -12.78
C LYS A 139 -10.38 -6.89 -13.55
N ASP A 140 -9.17 -7.04 -13.08
CA ASP A 140 -8.19 -8.00 -13.58
C ASP A 140 -7.19 -8.36 -12.47
N PHE A 141 -6.54 -9.51 -12.61
CA PHE A 141 -5.44 -9.93 -11.71
C PHE A 141 -4.49 -10.87 -12.46
N ALA A 142 -3.25 -10.92 -11.99
CA ALA A 142 -2.23 -11.83 -12.49
C ALA A 142 -1.40 -12.42 -11.35
N ILE A 143 -0.94 -13.65 -11.54
CA ILE A 143 0.06 -14.31 -10.68
C ILE A 143 1.18 -14.79 -11.58
N GLU A 144 2.39 -14.37 -11.30
CA GLU A 144 3.58 -14.70 -12.06
C GLU A 144 4.65 -15.38 -11.20
N PRO A 145 5.15 -16.56 -11.60
CA PRO A 145 4.71 -17.35 -12.74
C PRO A 145 3.28 -17.90 -12.54
N THR A 146 2.56 -18.12 -13.64
CA THR A 146 1.23 -18.72 -13.56
C THR A 146 1.27 -20.03 -12.77
N PRO A 147 0.49 -20.14 -11.69
CA PRO A 147 0.49 -21.34 -10.88
C PRO A 147 -0.07 -22.53 -11.66
N PRO A 148 0.44 -23.74 -11.44
CA PRO A 148 -0.13 -24.93 -12.07
C PRO A 148 -1.58 -25.13 -11.63
N VAL A 149 -2.39 -25.70 -12.51
CA VAL A 149 -3.76 -26.08 -12.19
C VAL A 149 -3.71 -27.20 -11.16
N ASP A 150 -4.46 -27.02 -10.09
CA ASP A 150 -4.57 -27.99 -8.98
C ASP A 150 -6.05 -28.45 -8.94
N PRO A 151 -6.35 -29.71 -9.27
CA PRO A 151 -7.74 -30.19 -9.35
C PRO A 151 -8.45 -30.22 -7.99
N ASP A 152 -7.72 -30.27 -6.89
CA ASP A 152 -8.29 -30.27 -5.54
C ASP A 152 -8.65 -28.89 -5.04
N ARG A 153 -8.30 -27.86 -5.80
CA ARG A 153 -8.56 -26.47 -5.45
C ARG A 153 -10.00 -26.09 -5.76
N ILE A 154 -10.70 -25.53 -4.78
CA ILE A 154 -12.03 -24.94 -4.99
C ILE A 154 -11.94 -23.83 -6.03
N PRO A 155 -12.68 -23.88 -7.15
CA PRO A 155 -12.60 -22.90 -8.21
C PRO A 155 -12.99 -21.48 -7.75
N VAL A 156 -12.23 -20.47 -8.18
CA VAL A 156 -12.59 -19.07 -8.05
C VAL A 156 -13.44 -18.68 -9.26
N THR A 157 -14.68 -18.25 -9.01
CA THR A 157 -15.61 -17.75 -10.02
C THR A 157 -15.65 -16.23 -10.04
N ASP A 158 -16.36 -15.64 -11.00
CA ASP A 158 -16.53 -14.18 -11.05
C ASP A 158 -17.33 -13.63 -9.86
N ALA A 159 -18.22 -14.43 -9.27
CA ALA A 159 -18.93 -14.04 -8.05
C ALA A 159 -17.98 -13.82 -6.88
N HIS A 160 -16.93 -14.62 -6.77
CA HIS A 160 -15.92 -14.54 -5.70
C HIS A 160 -15.00 -13.33 -5.80
N LYS A 161 -15.03 -12.60 -6.91
CA LYS A 161 -14.23 -11.42 -7.20
C LYS A 161 -15.00 -10.11 -7.05
N ARG A 162 -16.25 -10.17 -6.56
CA ARG A 162 -17.13 -9.00 -6.35
C ARG A 162 -17.24 -8.65 -4.89
N GLY A 163 -17.31 -7.36 -4.59
CA GLY A 163 -17.45 -6.85 -3.22
C GLY A 163 -16.28 -7.26 -2.32
N VAL A 164 -15.05 -7.21 -2.82
CA VAL A 164 -13.86 -7.66 -2.10
C VAL A 164 -12.87 -6.54 -1.84
N LEU A 165 -12.03 -6.75 -0.85
CA LEU A 165 -10.85 -5.96 -0.53
C LEU A 165 -9.60 -6.76 -0.91
N ASP A 166 -8.53 -6.06 -1.22
CA ASP A 166 -7.19 -6.66 -1.18
C ASP A 166 -6.71 -6.84 0.27
N PRO A 167 -5.70 -7.68 0.51
CA PRO A 167 -5.22 -7.99 1.87
C PRO A 167 -4.72 -6.77 2.66
N MET A 168 -4.10 -5.79 1.99
CA MET A 168 -3.57 -4.61 2.67
C MET A 168 -4.69 -3.64 3.05
N THR A 169 -5.64 -3.38 2.14
CA THR A 169 -6.83 -2.57 2.46
C THR A 169 -7.65 -3.23 3.57
N ALA A 170 -7.80 -4.56 3.56
CA ALA A 170 -8.53 -5.29 4.60
C ALA A 170 -7.89 -5.16 5.99
N SER A 171 -6.60 -4.89 6.08
CA SER A 171 -5.91 -4.66 7.36
C SER A 171 -6.05 -3.23 7.90
N LEU A 172 -6.60 -2.30 7.10
CA LEU A 172 -6.88 -0.92 7.47
C LEU A 172 -8.35 -0.78 7.89
N VAL A 173 -8.66 -1.00 9.16
CA VAL A 173 -10.05 -1.00 9.66
C VAL A 173 -10.56 0.42 9.84
N ARG A 174 -11.47 0.85 8.96
CA ARG A 174 -12.15 2.15 9.07
C ARG A 174 -13.27 2.09 10.10
N VAL A 175 -13.22 2.94 11.12
CA VAL A 175 -14.29 3.09 12.12
C VAL A 175 -15.30 4.14 11.63
N PRO A 176 -16.55 3.79 11.36
CA PRO A 176 -17.55 4.72 10.87
C PRO A 176 -18.03 5.70 11.96
N GLY A 177 -18.72 6.77 11.52
CA GLY A 177 -19.30 7.76 12.44
C GLY A 177 -18.24 8.60 13.17
N ASN A 178 -18.68 9.23 14.29
CA ASN A 178 -17.86 10.15 15.11
C ASN A 178 -17.66 9.63 16.55
N GLY A 179 -18.09 8.39 16.85
CA GLY A 179 -17.92 7.78 18.18
C GLY A 179 -16.47 7.44 18.50
N GLU A 180 -16.26 6.83 19.63
CA GLU A 180 -14.95 6.39 20.11
C GLU A 180 -14.33 5.38 19.14
N LEU A 181 -13.02 5.55 18.82
CA LEU A 181 -12.30 4.70 17.89
C LEU A 181 -12.06 3.29 18.42
N LEU A 182 -11.73 3.18 19.70
CA LEU A 182 -11.42 1.92 20.35
C LEU A 182 -12.64 1.34 21.08
N ALA A 183 -13.84 1.54 20.53
CA ALA A 183 -15.06 0.97 21.06
C ALA A 183 -15.23 -0.51 20.64
N PRO A 184 -15.96 -1.33 21.42
CA PRO A 184 -16.26 -2.71 21.06
C PRO A 184 -16.85 -2.89 19.65
N ASP A 185 -17.65 -1.91 19.20
CA ASP A 185 -18.27 -1.93 17.87
C ASP A 185 -17.25 -1.84 16.72
N SER A 186 -16.05 -1.36 16.98
CA SER A 186 -14.97 -1.32 15.99
C SER A 186 -14.37 -2.71 15.70
N CYS A 187 -14.67 -3.73 16.54
CA CYS A 187 -14.39 -5.15 16.25
C CYS A 187 -15.58 -5.84 15.55
N ARG A 188 -16.60 -5.13 15.12
CA ARG A 188 -17.75 -5.75 14.44
C ARG A 188 -17.57 -5.67 12.93
N GLY A 189 -17.79 -6.80 12.26
CA GLY A 189 -17.81 -6.86 10.81
C GLY A 189 -17.03 -8.04 10.25
N ALA A 190 -17.18 -8.22 8.95
CA ALA A 190 -16.44 -9.18 8.17
C ALA A 190 -15.80 -8.45 6.97
N ALA A 191 -14.53 -8.71 6.72
CA ALA A 191 -13.81 -8.23 5.56
C ALA A 191 -13.75 -9.33 4.50
N PRO A 192 -14.43 -9.19 3.37
CA PRO A 192 -14.34 -10.10 2.24
C PRO A 192 -13.03 -9.82 1.48
N VAL A 193 -12.08 -10.75 1.50
CA VAL A 193 -10.74 -10.55 0.93
C VAL A 193 -10.53 -11.44 -0.30
N PHE A 194 -9.89 -10.87 -1.33
CA PHE A 194 -9.33 -11.60 -2.46
C PHE A 194 -7.84 -11.26 -2.59
N ASP A 195 -6.98 -12.27 -2.50
CA ASP A 195 -5.53 -12.11 -2.51
C ASP A 195 -4.85 -12.50 -3.85
N GLY A 196 -5.65 -12.72 -4.89
CA GLY A 196 -5.21 -13.22 -6.19
C GLY A 196 -5.34 -14.74 -6.33
N ARG A 197 -5.31 -15.49 -5.22
CA ARG A 197 -5.48 -16.96 -5.18
C ARG A 197 -6.75 -17.40 -4.52
N MET A 198 -7.05 -16.78 -3.38
CA MET A 198 -8.13 -17.20 -2.50
C MET A 198 -9.12 -16.06 -2.29
N ARG A 199 -10.37 -16.44 -2.18
CA ARG A 199 -11.45 -15.63 -1.61
C ARG A 199 -11.70 -16.15 -0.20
N TYR A 200 -11.59 -15.30 0.79
CA TYR A 200 -11.84 -15.63 2.19
C TYR A 200 -12.48 -14.47 2.93
N GLU A 201 -13.01 -14.73 4.10
CA GLU A 201 -13.56 -13.72 4.99
C GLU A 201 -12.81 -13.69 6.30
N LEU A 202 -12.54 -12.49 6.78
CA LEU A 202 -12.00 -12.24 8.12
C LEU A 202 -13.09 -11.58 8.95
N LYS A 203 -13.64 -12.31 9.91
CA LYS A 203 -14.61 -11.77 10.86
C LYS A 203 -13.91 -11.36 12.14
N LEU A 204 -14.31 -10.21 12.69
CA LEU A 204 -13.83 -9.70 13.97
C LEU A 204 -14.94 -9.72 15.01
N ASP A 205 -14.59 -10.11 16.25
CA ASP A 205 -15.45 -9.97 17.44
C ASP A 205 -14.64 -9.35 18.59
N TYR A 206 -15.26 -8.45 19.35
CA TYR A 206 -14.59 -7.80 20.47
C TYR A 206 -14.23 -8.79 21.59
N LYS A 207 -13.04 -8.63 22.15
CA LYS A 207 -12.58 -9.38 23.31
C LYS A 207 -12.34 -8.51 24.54
N ARG A 208 -11.46 -7.52 24.44
CA ARG A 208 -11.06 -6.66 25.56
C ARG A 208 -10.28 -5.43 25.07
N MET A 209 -10.02 -4.54 25.99
CA MET A 209 -8.99 -3.52 25.85
C MET A 209 -7.70 -3.99 26.54
N GLU A 210 -6.56 -3.65 25.98
CA GLU A 210 -5.25 -3.96 26.56
C GLU A 210 -4.27 -2.81 26.28
N ASN A 211 -3.35 -2.52 27.21
CA ASN A 211 -2.31 -1.54 26.95
C ASN A 211 -1.13 -2.21 26.22
N VAL A 212 -0.68 -1.58 25.15
CA VAL A 212 0.47 -1.99 24.36
C VAL A 212 1.55 -0.92 24.37
N LYS A 213 2.78 -1.32 24.07
CA LYS A 213 3.92 -0.42 24.04
C LYS A 213 4.93 -0.93 23.00
N ALA A 214 5.20 -0.13 21.97
CA ALA A 214 6.37 -0.32 21.12
C ALA A 214 7.64 0.23 21.80
N ASP A 215 8.80 -0.23 21.39
CA ASP A 215 10.09 0.33 21.85
C ASP A 215 10.21 1.80 21.45
N LYS A 216 9.67 2.15 20.26
CA LYS A 216 9.61 3.52 19.74
C LYS A 216 8.20 3.86 19.28
N GLY A 217 7.70 5.02 19.70
CA GLY A 217 6.42 5.59 19.26
C GLY A 217 5.26 5.18 20.16
N TYR A 218 4.28 4.44 19.65
CA TYR A 218 3.00 4.21 20.31
C TYR A 218 3.12 3.52 21.67
N ARG A 219 2.43 4.10 22.64
CA ARG A 219 2.16 3.51 23.95
C ARG A 219 0.76 3.92 24.36
N GLY A 220 -0.11 2.97 24.62
CA GLY A 220 -1.49 3.26 25.01
C GLY A 220 -2.42 2.08 24.82
N PRO A 221 -3.73 2.33 24.87
CA PRO A 221 -4.74 1.28 24.74
C PRO A 221 -4.80 0.73 23.31
N ALA A 222 -4.95 -0.58 23.19
CA ALA A 222 -5.25 -1.29 21.98
C ALA A 222 -6.61 -2.01 22.11
N LEU A 223 -7.36 -2.03 21.03
CA LEU A 223 -8.59 -2.78 20.92
C LEU A 223 -8.25 -4.22 20.50
N VAL A 224 -8.51 -5.18 21.36
CA VAL A 224 -8.25 -6.60 21.08
C VAL A 224 -9.51 -7.24 20.53
N CYS A 225 -9.41 -7.72 19.30
CA CYS A 225 -10.48 -8.48 18.64
C CYS A 225 -10.06 -9.94 18.45
N ALA A 226 -10.98 -10.87 18.62
CA ALA A 226 -10.86 -12.19 18.03
C ALA A 226 -10.96 -12.06 16.51
N ILE A 227 -10.17 -12.84 15.79
CA ILE A 227 -10.22 -12.90 14.33
C ILE A 227 -10.53 -14.33 13.88
N TYR A 228 -11.48 -14.47 12.97
CA TYR A 228 -11.90 -15.74 12.40
C TYR A 228 -11.68 -15.74 10.91
N PHE A 229 -11.09 -16.81 10.42
CA PHE A 229 -10.83 -17.02 9.02
C PHE A 229 -11.82 -18.03 8.44
N THR A 230 -12.50 -17.62 7.34
CA THR A 230 -13.42 -18.49 6.60
C THR A 230 -12.98 -18.53 5.14
N PRO A 231 -12.37 -19.65 4.67
CA PRO A 231 -12.03 -19.82 3.27
C PRO A 231 -13.32 -20.03 2.44
N VAL A 232 -13.42 -19.35 1.28
CA VAL A 232 -14.60 -19.39 0.41
C VAL A 232 -14.30 -20.07 -0.92
N ALA A 233 -13.21 -19.68 -1.59
CA ALA A 233 -12.80 -20.26 -2.86
C ALA A 233 -11.26 -20.12 -3.04
N GLY A 234 -10.68 -20.84 -4.01
CA GLY A 234 -9.26 -20.75 -4.32
C GLY A 234 -8.35 -21.52 -3.35
N TYR A 235 -8.90 -22.20 -2.37
CA TYR A 235 -8.15 -23.00 -1.40
C TYR A 235 -8.27 -24.49 -1.70
N ILE A 236 -7.38 -25.28 -1.09
CA ILE A 236 -7.44 -26.75 -1.11
C ILE A 236 -7.97 -27.18 0.26
N PRO A 237 -9.16 -27.82 0.34
CA PRO A 237 -9.83 -28.13 1.62
C PRO A 237 -9.00 -28.99 2.56
N ASP A 238 -8.22 -29.93 2.02
CA ASP A 238 -7.46 -30.89 2.82
C ASP A 238 -6.08 -30.38 3.28
N ARG A 239 -5.70 -29.15 2.93
CA ARG A 239 -4.45 -28.57 3.45
C ARG A 239 -4.53 -28.34 4.96
N PRO A 240 -3.58 -28.92 5.75
CA PRO A 240 -3.66 -28.82 7.21
C PRO A 240 -3.74 -27.39 7.75
N VAL A 241 -2.99 -26.46 7.14
CA VAL A 241 -3.00 -25.05 7.54
C VAL A 241 -4.37 -24.39 7.32
N ILE A 242 -5.07 -24.72 6.23
CA ILE A 242 -6.41 -24.19 5.94
C ILE A 242 -7.41 -24.72 6.96
N LYS A 243 -7.42 -26.04 7.20
CA LYS A 243 -8.27 -26.67 8.23
C LYS A 243 -8.02 -26.05 9.60
N TYR A 244 -6.76 -25.90 9.97
CA TYR A 244 -6.39 -25.31 11.25
C TYR A 244 -6.92 -23.88 11.40
N LEU A 245 -6.62 -23.00 10.45
CA LEU A 245 -7.03 -21.59 10.52
C LEU A 245 -8.58 -21.45 10.50
N ALA A 246 -9.28 -22.26 9.70
CA ALA A 246 -10.73 -22.23 9.63
C ALA A 246 -11.41 -22.70 10.95
N GLN A 247 -10.74 -23.55 11.73
CA GLN A 247 -11.22 -24.05 13.00
C GLN A 247 -10.72 -23.24 14.21
N ALA A 248 -9.68 -22.42 14.04
CA ALA A 248 -9.09 -21.65 15.12
C ALA A 248 -10.11 -20.65 15.71
N ARG A 249 -10.21 -20.62 17.05
CA ARG A 249 -11.14 -19.73 17.80
C ARG A 249 -10.39 -18.81 18.77
N ASN A 250 -9.08 -18.86 18.78
CA ASN A 250 -8.19 -18.19 19.74
C ASN A 250 -7.16 -17.30 19.07
N MET A 251 -7.34 -16.97 17.78
CA MET A 251 -6.55 -15.95 17.10
C MET A 251 -6.96 -14.57 17.57
N GLU A 252 -6.00 -13.69 17.80
CA GLU A 252 -6.23 -12.33 18.28
C GLU A 252 -5.49 -11.31 17.41
N ILE A 253 -6.10 -10.15 17.25
CA ILE A 253 -5.50 -8.99 16.61
C ILE A 253 -5.71 -7.76 17.51
N PHE A 254 -4.66 -6.98 17.68
CA PHE A 254 -4.62 -5.79 18.51
C PHE A 254 -4.58 -4.58 17.59
N PHE A 255 -5.61 -3.78 17.62
CA PHE A 255 -5.72 -2.59 16.81
C PHE A 255 -5.40 -1.33 17.57
N VAL A 256 -4.65 -0.44 16.94
CA VAL A 256 -4.38 0.92 17.43
C VAL A 256 -4.65 1.94 16.32
N PRO A 257 -4.97 3.21 16.66
CA PRO A 257 -5.32 4.20 15.65
C PRO A 257 -4.09 4.79 14.97
N ILE A 258 -4.25 5.16 13.69
CA ILE A 258 -3.38 6.12 13.03
C ILE A 258 -3.81 7.52 13.47
N ALA A 259 -2.91 8.30 14.06
CA ALA A 259 -3.20 9.65 14.56
C ALA A 259 -3.85 10.54 13.49
N GLY A 260 -4.87 11.29 13.88
CA GLY A 260 -5.60 12.20 12.98
C GLY A 260 -6.59 11.53 12.03
N THR A 261 -6.79 10.21 12.14
CA THR A 261 -7.71 9.46 11.29
C THR A 261 -8.71 8.65 12.09
N ARG A 262 -9.68 8.07 11.38
CA ARG A 262 -10.58 7.06 11.91
C ARG A 262 -10.21 5.65 11.42
N VAL A 263 -8.93 5.38 11.22
CA VAL A 263 -8.41 4.10 10.75
C VAL A 263 -7.62 3.43 11.87
N LEU A 264 -7.98 2.19 12.15
CA LEU A 264 -7.27 1.29 13.04
C LEU A 264 -6.39 0.35 12.23
N VAL A 265 -5.22 0.06 12.76
CA VAL A 265 -4.24 -0.83 12.12
C VAL A 265 -3.69 -1.85 13.12
N PRO A 266 -3.27 -3.04 12.67
CA PRO A 266 -2.68 -4.05 13.53
C PRO A 266 -1.40 -3.56 14.19
N PHE A 267 -1.38 -3.57 15.51
CA PHE A 267 -0.18 -3.40 16.33
C PHE A 267 0.46 -4.76 16.63
N LYS A 268 -0.40 -5.75 16.90
CA LYS A 268 0.01 -7.12 17.24
C LYS A 268 -0.99 -8.12 16.70
N MET A 269 -0.52 -9.27 16.29
CA MET A 269 -1.34 -10.43 15.93
C MET A 269 -0.80 -11.65 16.65
N VAL A 270 -1.70 -12.46 17.18
CA VAL A 270 -1.39 -13.69 17.91
C VAL A 270 -2.16 -14.84 17.29
N ILE A 271 -1.44 -15.83 16.79
CA ILE A 271 -2.00 -17.02 16.17
C ILE A 271 -1.39 -18.24 16.87
N PRO A 272 -2.11 -18.86 17.80
CA PRO A 272 -1.69 -20.15 18.36
C PRO A 272 -1.57 -21.19 17.23
N THR A 273 -0.50 -21.94 17.20
CA THR A 273 -0.25 -23.00 16.21
C THR A 273 0.20 -24.29 16.91
N PRO A 274 0.15 -25.45 16.25
CA PRO A 274 0.67 -26.70 16.81
C PRO A 274 2.17 -26.66 17.16
N LEU A 275 2.92 -25.73 16.55
CA LEU A 275 4.36 -25.54 16.79
C LEU A 275 4.65 -24.48 17.86
N GLY A 276 3.61 -23.95 18.53
CA GLY A 276 3.67 -22.85 19.46
C GLY A 276 2.98 -21.60 18.93
N THR A 277 2.97 -20.53 19.70
CA THR A 277 2.33 -19.28 19.32
C THR A 277 3.15 -18.55 18.27
N ALA A 278 2.55 -18.30 17.11
CA ALA A 278 3.05 -17.35 16.13
C ALA A 278 2.56 -15.95 16.51
N MET A 279 3.46 -14.99 16.51
CA MET A 279 3.17 -13.61 16.87
C MET A 279 3.85 -12.65 15.90
N LEU A 280 3.13 -11.62 15.52
CA LEU A 280 3.65 -10.43 14.84
C LEU A 280 3.39 -9.24 15.76
N GLU A 281 4.42 -8.48 16.13
CA GLU A 281 4.28 -7.35 17.04
C GLU A 281 5.11 -6.15 16.60
N ALA A 282 4.55 -4.96 16.74
CA ALA A 282 5.24 -3.73 16.40
C ALA A 282 6.32 -3.41 17.43
N THR A 283 7.56 -3.28 16.98
CA THR A 283 8.72 -2.81 17.75
C THR A 283 8.91 -1.30 17.61
N SER A 284 8.50 -0.71 16.49
CA SER A 284 8.39 0.73 16.29
C SER A 284 7.03 1.04 15.67
N PHE A 285 6.34 2.06 16.19
CA PHE A 285 5.02 2.44 15.70
C PHE A 285 4.83 3.95 15.82
N ILE A 286 5.16 4.66 14.75
CA ILE A 286 5.18 6.13 14.72
C ILE A 286 4.05 6.61 13.83
N THR A 287 3.11 7.36 14.40
CA THR A 287 2.02 7.98 13.65
C THR A 287 2.16 9.49 13.68
N GLN A 288 1.84 10.14 12.57
CA GLN A 288 1.85 11.59 12.43
C GLN A 288 0.52 12.03 11.80
N ALA A 289 -0.10 13.04 12.41
CA ALA A 289 -1.23 13.74 11.83
C ALA A 289 -0.71 15.08 11.26
N THR A 290 -1.02 15.39 10.02
CA THR A 290 -0.79 16.72 9.47
C THR A 290 -2.00 17.60 9.80
N PRO A 291 -1.82 18.77 10.42
CA PRO A 291 -2.93 19.65 10.72
C PRO A 291 -3.66 20.06 9.44
N HIS A 292 -4.98 19.97 9.47
CA HIS A 292 -5.83 20.50 8.40
C HIS A 292 -5.63 22.04 8.34
N VAL A 293 -4.97 22.54 7.31
CA VAL A 293 -5.03 23.96 7.00
C VAL A 293 -6.41 24.16 6.36
N ALA A 294 -7.38 24.66 7.14
CA ALA A 294 -8.67 25.03 6.60
C ALA A 294 -8.44 25.99 5.42
N LYS A 295 -8.87 25.61 4.23
CA LYS A 295 -8.92 26.53 3.10
C LYS A 295 -9.90 27.62 3.50
N THR A 296 -9.39 28.80 3.85
CA THR A 296 -10.19 30.02 3.95
C THR A 296 -10.76 30.30 2.54
N GLN A 297 -12.08 30.17 2.43
CA GLN A 297 -12.82 30.58 1.23
C GLN A 297 -12.83 32.08 1.12
#